data_e8db38aa6aa1410f43da19315af6142c
#
_entry.id   e8db38aa6aa1410f43da19315af6142c
#
_cell.length_a   1.000
_cell.length_b   1.000
_cell.length_c   1.000
_cell.angle_alpha   90.00
_cell.angle_beta   90.00
_cell.angle_gamma   90.00
#
_symmetry.space_group_name_H-M   'P 1'
#
loop_
_entity.id
_entity.type
_entity.pdbx_description
1 polymer ?
#
loop_
_entity_poly.entity_id
_entity_poly.type
_entity_poly.pdbx_seq_one_letter_code
_entity_poly.pdbx_strand_id
1 'polypeptide(L)'
;SALQSKEIALMDKTPVVAQAEVAVPDVNGPGAVVVKTENGLMNWTENYIEATGMAVAPTGMKGAQGKALARRGATLDLQRNLLEFMKGVRIDGQTTMNDFMAEDRVRSEISGIIKNVEVMRGEWDGETYTVTGRIKLPPVRAVVAPKIPADKSYKEPKPKKSAGRYTGLVIDARHLPLVPSMSFRVLDESGKPVYGMAFVDQDRFLQ
;
A
#
# COMPACT_ATOMS: atom_id res chain seq x y z
N SER A 1 6.01 -22.08 -35.51
CA SER A 1 5.90 -22.96 -34.36
C SER A 1 7.16 -22.93 -33.48
N ALA A 2 7.74 -21.81 -33.16
CA ALA A 2 8.92 -21.73 -32.30
C ALA A 2 9.04 -20.37 -31.54
N LEU A 3 7.95 -19.65 -31.37
CA LEU A 3 7.94 -18.32 -30.73
C LEU A 3 7.15 -18.25 -29.41
N GLN A 4 6.64 -19.37 -28.90
CA GLN A 4 5.81 -19.39 -27.70
C GLN A 4 6.51 -19.86 -26.42
N SER A 5 7.80 -20.13 -26.43
CA SER A 5 8.47 -20.76 -25.29
C SER A 5 9.50 -19.87 -24.56
N LYS A 6 9.53 -18.56 -24.81
CA LYS A 6 10.55 -17.68 -24.20
C LYS A 6 10.05 -16.66 -23.18
N GLU A 7 8.76 -16.64 -22.90
CA GLU A 7 8.16 -15.58 -22.07
C GLU A 7 7.84 -15.97 -20.61
N ILE A 8 8.06 -17.22 -20.23
CA ILE A 8 7.67 -17.71 -18.89
C ILE A 8 8.86 -17.77 -17.90
N ALA A 9 10.08 -17.48 -18.31
CA ALA A 9 11.26 -17.68 -17.48
C ALA A 9 11.70 -16.49 -16.61
N LEU A 10 10.96 -15.36 -16.59
CA LEU A 10 11.34 -14.16 -15.84
C LEU A 10 10.48 -13.86 -14.62
N MET A 11 9.57 -14.76 -14.24
CA MET A 11 8.64 -14.54 -13.12
C MET A 11 9.00 -15.27 -11.83
N ASP A 12 10.16 -15.90 -11.72
CA ASP A 12 10.44 -16.79 -10.60
C ASP A 12 11.57 -16.33 -9.69
N LYS A 13 11.53 -15.10 -9.22
CA LYS A 13 12.34 -14.63 -8.06
C LYS A 13 11.71 -13.48 -7.29
N THR A 14 10.39 -13.41 -7.18
CA THR A 14 9.80 -12.55 -6.15
C THR A 14 9.65 -13.36 -4.87
N PRO A 15 10.12 -12.85 -3.70
CA PRO A 15 9.75 -13.47 -2.44
C PRO A 15 8.22 -13.46 -2.38
N VAL A 16 7.67 -14.63 -2.23
CA VAL A 16 6.24 -14.84 -1.97
C VAL A 16 5.93 -14.05 -0.70
N VAL A 17 5.40 -12.85 -0.87
CA VAL A 17 4.67 -12.19 0.20
C VAL A 17 3.48 -13.10 0.45
N ALA A 18 3.53 -13.83 1.55
CA ALA A 18 2.56 -14.82 1.93
C ALA A 18 1.15 -14.23 1.73
N GLN A 19 0.43 -14.81 0.78
CA GLN A 19 -1.02 -14.78 0.62
C GLN A 19 -1.72 -13.45 0.98
N ALA A 20 -1.43 -12.38 0.23
CA ALA A 20 -2.32 -11.24 0.21
C ALA A 20 -3.59 -11.65 -0.54
N GLU A 21 -4.68 -11.85 0.18
CA GLU A 21 -5.98 -12.05 -0.44
C GLU A 21 -6.44 -10.71 -1.02
N VAL A 22 -6.31 -10.57 -2.34
CA VAL A 22 -6.84 -9.41 -3.06
C VAL A 22 -8.33 -9.66 -3.24
N ALA A 23 -9.16 -8.99 -2.44
CA ALA A 23 -10.60 -8.96 -2.69
C ALA A 23 -10.83 -8.20 -4.00
N VAL A 24 -11.10 -8.95 -5.08
CA VAL A 24 -11.48 -8.36 -6.38
C VAL A 24 -12.87 -7.78 -6.23
N PRO A 25 -13.12 -6.52 -6.64
CA PRO A 25 -14.47 -5.94 -6.60
C PRO A 25 -15.46 -6.77 -7.40
N ASP A 26 -16.70 -6.85 -6.92
CA ASP A 26 -17.81 -7.41 -7.69
C ASP A 26 -17.91 -6.69 -9.04
N VAL A 27 -17.97 -7.45 -10.13
CA VAL A 27 -17.99 -6.96 -11.51
C VAL A 27 -19.18 -6.06 -11.84
N ASN A 28 -20.15 -5.94 -10.95
CA ASN A 28 -21.41 -5.19 -11.13
C ASN A 28 -21.56 -3.93 -10.26
N GLY A 29 -20.54 -3.53 -9.50
CA GLY A 29 -20.59 -2.34 -8.64
C GLY A 29 -19.21 -1.71 -8.41
N PRO A 30 -19.13 -0.48 -7.86
CA PRO A 30 -17.88 0.12 -7.43
C PRO A 30 -17.39 -0.58 -6.16
N GLY A 31 -16.89 -1.79 -6.30
CA GLY A 31 -16.30 -2.53 -5.20
C GLY A 31 -15.02 -1.88 -4.72
N ALA A 32 -14.78 -1.87 -3.40
CA ALA A 32 -13.53 -1.38 -2.83
C ALA A 32 -12.38 -2.32 -3.19
N VAL A 33 -11.27 -1.78 -3.68
CA VAL A 33 -10.03 -2.52 -3.88
C VAL A 33 -9.33 -2.63 -2.53
N VAL A 34 -9.40 -3.81 -1.92
CA VAL A 34 -8.85 -4.09 -0.59
C VAL A 34 -7.85 -5.23 -0.68
N VAL A 35 -6.66 -5.01 -0.13
CA VAL A 35 -5.63 -6.03 0.05
C VAL A 35 -5.55 -6.37 1.53
N LYS A 36 -5.68 -7.65 1.90
CA LYS A 36 -5.61 -8.12 3.28
C LYS A 36 -4.43 -9.05 3.49
N THR A 37 -3.83 -8.96 4.65
CA THR A 37 -2.83 -9.90 5.16
C THR A 37 -3.14 -10.21 6.63
N GLU A 38 -2.38 -11.11 7.26
CA GLU A 38 -2.47 -11.36 8.70
C GLU A 38 -2.20 -10.12 9.56
N ASN A 39 -1.38 -9.19 9.07
CA ASN A 39 -0.96 -7.99 9.81
C ASN A 39 -1.88 -6.79 9.61
N GLY A 40 -2.82 -6.83 8.65
CA GLY A 40 -3.72 -5.72 8.42
C GLY A 40 -4.36 -5.72 7.03
N LEU A 41 -4.94 -4.60 6.67
CA LEU A 41 -5.54 -4.38 5.36
C LEU A 41 -5.19 -3.01 4.79
N MET A 42 -5.19 -2.91 3.47
CA MET A 42 -5.09 -1.66 2.73
C MET A 42 -6.32 -1.49 1.85
N ASN A 43 -7.04 -0.42 2.07
CA ASN A 43 -8.14 0.00 1.21
C ASN A 43 -7.64 1.07 0.25
N TRP A 44 -7.41 0.66 -1.00
CA TRP A 44 -6.93 1.55 -2.06
C TRP A 44 -7.98 2.55 -2.51
N THR A 45 -9.26 2.19 -2.42
CA THR A 45 -10.39 3.04 -2.81
C THR A 45 -10.57 4.19 -1.82
N GLU A 46 -10.49 3.89 -0.52
CA GLU A 46 -10.66 4.87 0.55
C GLU A 46 -9.34 5.45 1.07
N ASN A 47 -8.21 5.03 0.50
CA ASN A 47 -6.88 5.56 0.78
C ASN A 47 -6.44 5.45 2.24
N TYR A 48 -6.58 4.25 2.86
CA TYR A 48 -6.07 3.99 4.20
C TYR A 48 -5.48 2.59 4.36
N ILE A 49 -4.64 2.44 5.38
CA ILE A 49 -4.18 1.16 5.91
C ILE A 49 -4.73 1.02 7.32
N GLU A 50 -5.25 -0.16 7.66
CA GLU A 50 -5.79 -0.49 8.98
C GLU A 50 -5.12 -1.75 9.50
N ALA A 51 -4.85 -1.77 10.79
CA ALA A 51 -4.39 -2.96 11.49
C ALA A 51 -5.00 -3.03 12.89
N THR A 52 -4.86 -4.19 13.51
CA THR A 52 -5.29 -4.44 14.89
C THR A 52 -4.07 -4.88 15.70
N GLY A 53 -4.00 -4.39 16.93
CA GLY A 53 -3.03 -4.82 17.90
C GLY A 53 -3.71 -5.33 19.18
N MET A 54 -3.08 -6.27 19.88
CA MET A 54 -3.61 -6.89 21.09
C MET A 54 -2.53 -7.02 22.16
N ALA A 55 -2.94 -6.91 23.41
CA ALA A 55 -2.07 -7.26 24.54
C ALA A 55 -2.89 -7.68 25.76
N VAL A 56 -2.37 -8.69 26.44
CA VAL A 56 -2.90 -9.19 27.72
C VAL A 56 -2.36 -8.35 28.87
N ALA A 57 -3.18 -8.14 29.90
CA ALA A 57 -2.71 -7.49 31.12
C ALA A 57 -1.62 -8.34 31.80
N PRO A 58 -0.58 -7.72 32.37
CA PRO A 58 0.43 -8.44 33.11
C PRO A 58 -0.16 -9.24 34.26
N THR A 59 0.38 -10.44 34.52
CA THR A 59 -0.05 -11.33 35.59
C THR A 59 -0.04 -10.61 36.94
N GLY A 60 -1.12 -10.72 37.70
CA GLY A 60 -1.28 -10.07 38.99
C GLY A 60 -1.78 -8.62 38.94
N MET A 61 -1.85 -7.99 37.75
CA MET A 61 -2.40 -6.63 37.60
C MET A 61 -3.83 -6.68 37.08
N LYS A 62 -4.78 -6.29 37.96
CA LYS A 62 -6.21 -6.26 37.62
C LYS A 62 -6.77 -4.83 37.59
N GLY A 63 -7.97 -4.70 37.06
CA GLY A 63 -8.68 -3.43 37.04
C GLY A 63 -8.04 -2.35 36.14
N ALA A 64 -8.08 -1.12 36.59
CA ALA A 64 -7.66 0.04 35.79
C ALA A 64 -6.17 0.02 35.43
N GLN A 65 -5.32 -0.46 36.32
CA GLN A 65 -3.88 -0.54 36.07
C GLN A 65 -3.54 -1.61 35.03
N GLY A 66 -4.12 -2.82 35.14
CA GLY A 66 -3.95 -3.87 34.13
C GLY A 66 -4.45 -3.43 32.77
N LYS A 67 -5.65 -2.82 32.72
CA LYS A 67 -6.22 -2.25 31.48
C LYS A 67 -5.29 -1.19 30.85
N ALA A 68 -4.71 -0.29 31.66
CA ALA A 68 -3.83 0.76 31.12
C ALA A 68 -2.53 0.21 30.52
N LEU A 69 -1.94 -0.83 31.14
CA LEU A 69 -0.75 -1.50 30.61
C LEU A 69 -1.07 -2.33 29.37
N ALA A 70 -2.17 -3.08 29.38
CA ALA A 70 -2.62 -3.83 28.20
C ALA A 70 -2.90 -2.89 27.02
N ARG A 71 -3.54 -1.74 27.25
CA ARG A 71 -3.75 -0.73 26.20
C ARG A 71 -2.44 -0.24 25.58
N ARG A 72 -1.42 0.04 26.39
CA ARG A 72 -0.09 0.44 25.88
C ARG A 72 0.54 -0.69 25.05
N GLY A 73 0.50 -1.92 25.56
CA GLY A 73 0.99 -3.09 24.84
C GLY A 73 0.27 -3.29 23.49
N ALA A 74 -1.07 -3.22 23.47
CA ALA A 74 -1.87 -3.33 22.27
C ALA A 74 -1.55 -2.22 21.24
N THR A 75 -1.29 -0.99 21.72
CA THR A 75 -0.89 0.10 20.82
C THR A 75 0.48 -0.17 20.18
N LEU A 76 1.44 -0.69 20.94
CA LEU A 76 2.74 -1.07 20.38
C LEU A 76 2.63 -2.23 19.38
N ASP A 77 1.78 -3.20 19.68
CA ASP A 77 1.51 -4.33 18.81
C ASP A 77 0.83 -3.86 17.50
N LEU A 78 -0.16 -2.95 17.59
CA LEU A 78 -0.77 -2.28 16.42
C LEU A 78 0.30 -1.60 15.56
N GLN A 79 1.21 -0.83 16.16
CA GLN A 79 2.26 -0.12 15.42
C GLN A 79 3.22 -1.10 14.74
N ARG A 80 3.53 -2.23 15.37
CA ARG A 80 4.35 -3.30 14.78
C ARG A 80 3.62 -3.91 13.58
N ASN A 81 2.36 -4.26 13.72
CA ASN A 81 1.55 -4.86 12.66
C ASN A 81 1.40 -3.89 11.45
N LEU A 82 1.18 -2.61 11.70
CA LEU A 82 1.19 -1.58 10.67
C LEU A 82 2.54 -1.48 9.95
N LEU A 83 3.65 -1.56 10.70
CA LEU A 83 4.98 -1.52 10.11
C LEU A 83 5.25 -2.73 9.22
N GLU A 84 4.91 -3.93 9.68
CA GLU A 84 5.08 -5.15 8.89
C GLU A 84 4.19 -5.14 7.65
N PHE A 85 2.93 -4.72 7.78
CA PHE A 85 2.06 -4.52 6.64
C PHE A 85 2.65 -3.52 5.64
N MET A 86 3.12 -2.36 6.13
CA MET A 86 3.70 -1.29 5.32
C MET A 86 4.88 -1.76 4.49
N LYS A 87 5.78 -2.57 5.05
CA LYS A 87 6.92 -3.13 4.32
C LYS A 87 6.51 -3.90 3.07
N GLY A 88 5.38 -4.60 3.11
CA GLY A 88 4.85 -5.38 1.99
C GLY A 88 4.13 -4.56 0.92
N VAL A 89 3.84 -3.28 1.17
CA VAL A 89 3.13 -2.42 0.21
C VAL A 89 3.97 -2.23 -1.05
N ARG A 90 3.38 -2.54 -2.20
CA ARG A 90 4.05 -2.34 -3.50
C ARG A 90 4.09 -0.86 -3.87
N ILE A 91 5.28 -0.41 -4.21
CA ILE A 91 5.48 0.93 -4.77
C ILE A 91 5.28 0.88 -6.28
N ASP A 92 5.89 -0.10 -6.93
CA ASP A 92 5.72 -0.38 -8.36
C ASP A 92 5.76 -1.89 -8.65
N GLY A 93 5.91 -2.29 -9.91
CA GLY A 93 5.96 -3.70 -10.31
C GLY A 93 7.15 -4.50 -9.77
N GLN A 94 8.20 -3.84 -9.28
CA GLN A 94 9.46 -4.47 -8.86
C GLN A 94 9.86 -4.13 -7.42
N THR A 95 9.41 -2.99 -6.88
CA THR A 95 9.84 -2.44 -5.59
C THR A 95 8.70 -2.40 -4.57
N THR A 96 9.05 -2.63 -3.33
CA THR A 96 8.15 -2.54 -2.18
C THR A 96 8.55 -1.38 -1.27
N MET A 97 7.71 -1.06 -0.30
CA MET A 97 8.04 -0.08 0.73
C MET A 97 9.29 -0.50 1.53
N ASN A 98 9.52 -1.80 1.73
CA ASN A 98 10.71 -2.28 2.41
C ASN A 98 12.01 -1.84 1.71
N ASP A 99 12.02 -1.85 0.38
CA ASP A 99 13.19 -1.40 -0.40
C ASP A 99 13.43 0.10 -0.21
N PHE A 100 12.37 0.91 -0.16
CA PHE A 100 12.45 2.35 0.11
C PHE A 100 12.86 2.65 1.55
N MET A 101 12.43 1.84 2.51
CA MET A 101 12.82 1.96 3.92
C MET A 101 14.26 1.53 4.22
N ALA A 102 15.01 1.01 3.24
CA ALA A 102 16.45 0.87 3.35
C ALA A 102 17.14 2.24 3.53
N GLU A 103 16.53 3.32 3.03
CA GLU A 103 16.95 4.69 3.30
C GLU A 103 16.47 5.14 4.69
N ASP A 104 17.36 5.57 5.57
CA ASP A 104 17.06 5.94 6.96
C ASP A 104 16.04 7.07 7.08
N ARG A 105 16.06 8.03 6.15
CA ARG A 105 15.10 9.13 6.12
C ARG A 105 13.68 8.61 5.88
N VAL A 106 13.48 7.78 4.86
CA VAL A 106 12.17 7.18 4.55
C VAL A 106 11.68 6.34 5.74
N ARG A 107 12.58 5.52 6.30
CA ARG A 107 12.27 4.72 7.49
C ARG A 107 11.80 5.57 8.66
N SER A 108 12.49 6.67 8.93
CA SER A 108 12.15 7.60 10.02
C SER A 108 10.81 8.28 9.79
N GLU A 109 10.55 8.78 8.59
CA GLU A 109 9.30 9.44 8.23
C GLU A 109 8.11 8.48 8.30
N ILE A 110 8.22 7.27 7.74
CA ILE A 110 7.18 6.21 7.83
C ILE A 110 6.95 5.80 9.29
N SER A 111 8.00 5.62 10.08
CA SER A 111 7.88 5.32 11.50
C SER A 111 7.16 6.44 12.27
N GLY A 112 7.38 7.70 11.90
CA GLY A 112 6.67 8.85 12.43
C GLY A 112 5.17 8.82 12.12
N ILE A 113 4.80 8.46 10.89
CA ILE A 113 3.40 8.29 10.48
C ILE A 113 2.73 7.19 11.30
N ILE A 114 3.40 6.03 11.46
CA ILE A 114 2.88 4.88 12.21
C ILE A 114 2.69 5.22 13.70
N LYS A 115 3.62 5.97 14.30
CA LYS A 115 3.49 6.41 15.70
C LYS A 115 2.28 7.30 15.94
N ASN A 116 1.86 8.04 14.93
CA ASN A 116 0.69 8.93 14.96
C ASN A 116 -0.57 8.25 14.40
N VAL A 117 -0.67 6.92 14.51
CA VAL A 117 -1.84 6.15 14.06
C VAL A 117 -3.13 6.67 14.72
N GLU A 118 -4.17 6.85 13.93
CA GLU A 118 -5.50 7.19 14.41
C GLU A 118 -6.18 5.93 14.98
N VAL A 119 -6.47 5.93 16.28
CA VAL A 119 -7.17 4.83 16.93
C VAL A 119 -8.66 4.93 16.62
N MET A 120 -9.18 3.94 15.91
CA MET A 120 -10.59 3.86 15.51
C MET A 120 -11.46 3.19 16.56
N ARG A 121 -10.91 2.15 17.22
CA ARG A 121 -11.63 1.33 18.20
C ARG A 121 -10.66 0.78 19.22
N GLY A 122 -11.12 0.67 20.47
CA GLY A 122 -10.38 0.01 21.54
C GLY A 122 -11.34 -0.74 22.45
N GLU A 123 -11.08 -2.02 22.69
CA GLU A 123 -11.94 -2.93 23.47
C GLU A 123 -11.15 -3.60 24.59
N TRP A 124 -11.81 -3.80 25.70
CA TRP A 124 -11.29 -4.48 26.87
C TRP A 124 -12.25 -5.56 27.31
N ASP A 125 -11.82 -6.81 27.34
CA ASP A 125 -12.64 -7.96 27.72
C ASP A 125 -12.48 -8.38 29.20
N GLY A 126 -11.65 -7.67 29.96
CA GLY A 126 -11.30 -7.98 31.35
C GLY A 126 -9.87 -8.45 31.52
N GLU A 127 -9.23 -8.94 30.47
CA GLU A 127 -7.86 -9.49 30.47
C GLU A 127 -7.03 -8.95 29.29
N THR A 128 -7.62 -8.89 28.10
CA THR A 128 -6.97 -8.48 26.85
C THR A 128 -7.50 -7.13 26.40
N TYR A 129 -6.60 -6.25 25.96
CA TYR A 129 -6.96 -5.02 25.25
C TYR A 129 -6.71 -5.21 23.77
N THR A 130 -7.73 -4.98 22.96
CA THR A 130 -7.64 -4.97 21.49
C THR A 130 -7.80 -3.54 20.98
N VAL A 131 -6.96 -3.10 20.06
CA VAL A 131 -7.03 -1.78 19.44
C VAL A 131 -6.95 -1.89 17.94
N THR A 132 -7.85 -1.20 17.23
CA THR A 132 -7.80 -1.05 15.78
C THR A 132 -7.44 0.38 15.44
N GLY A 133 -6.51 0.57 14.52
CA GLY A 133 -6.06 1.88 14.10
C GLY A 133 -5.84 1.98 12.60
N ARG A 134 -5.93 3.22 12.10
CA ARG A 134 -5.77 3.55 10.68
C ARG A 134 -4.68 4.60 10.47
N ILE A 135 -4.00 4.47 9.35
CA ILE A 135 -3.15 5.52 8.78
C ILE A 135 -3.64 5.85 7.37
N LYS A 136 -3.68 7.14 7.04
CA LYS A 136 -4.06 7.61 5.70
C LYS A 136 -2.90 7.44 4.73
N LEU A 137 -3.20 7.15 3.45
CA LEU A 137 -2.19 6.98 2.40
C LEU A 137 -1.54 8.29 1.92
N PRO A 138 -2.22 9.45 1.85
CA PRO A 138 -1.59 10.66 1.35
C PRO A 138 -0.27 11.03 2.04
N PRO A 139 -0.13 10.99 3.38
CA PRO A 139 1.16 11.20 4.03
C PRO A 139 2.23 10.18 3.63
N VAL A 140 1.86 8.91 3.44
CA VAL A 140 2.76 7.85 2.99
C VAL A 140 3.23 8.11 1.56
N ARG A 141 2.30 8.48 0.66
CA ARG A 141 2.63 8.86 -0.71
C ARG A 141 3.59 10.04 -0.76
N ALA A 142 3.39 11.06 0.09
CA ALA A 142 4.28 12.22 0.16
C ALA A 142 5.73 11.86 0.49
N VAL A 143 5.95 10.82 1.31
CA VAL A 143 7.29 10.32 1.64
C VAL A 143 7.95 9.65 0.43
N VAL A 144 7.18 8.84 -0.33
CA VAL A 144 7.76 8.01 -1.41
C VAL A 144 7.76 8.70 -2.77
N ALA A 145 6.82 9.61 -3.05
CA ALA A 145 6.67 10.26 -4.35
C ALA A 145 7.96 10.87 -4.89
N PRO A 146 8.76 11.62 -4.09
CA PRO A 146 10.02 12.19 -4.58
C PRO A 146 11.08 11.16 -4.95
N LYS A 147 10.90 9.90 -4.51
CA LYS A 147 11.84 8.80 -4.71
C LYS A 147 11.44 7.89 -5.87
N ILE A 148 10.20 7.96 -6.33
CA ILE A 148 9.75 7.18 -7.48
C ILE A 148 10.41 7.75 -8.73
N PRO A 149 11.19 6.94 -9.48
CA PRO A 149 11.87 7.43 -10.66
C PRO A 149 10.85 7.92 -11.70
N ALA A 150 10.89 9.20 -12.03
CA ALA A 150 10.24 9.67 -13.24
C ALA A 150 11.01 9.12 -14.45
N ASP A 151 10.33 8.38 -15.32
CA ASP A 151 10.97 7.87 -16.54
C ASP A 151 11.36 9.01 -17.45
N LYS A 152 12.64 9.37 -17.44
CA LYS A 152 13.20 10.46 -18.25
C LYS A 152 13.27 10.12 -19.74
N SER A 153 13.02 8.87 -20.12
CA SER A 153 13.05 8.44 -21.53
C SER A 153 11.77 8.83 -22.28
N TYR A 154 10.73 9.23 -21.55
CA TYR A 154 9.48 9.66 -22.13
C TYR A 154 9.58 11.08 -22.71
N LYS A 155 9.37 11.18 -24.02
CA LYS A 155 9.13 12.47 -24.69
C LYS A 155 7.62 12.66 -24.79
N GLU A 156 7.10 13.66 -24.09
CA GLU A 156 5.71 14.05 -24.16
C GLU A 156 5.26 14.17 -25.62
N PRO A 157 4.23 13.44 -26.08
CA PRO A 157 3.73 13.62 -27.44
C PRO A 157 3.22 15.05 -27.56
N LYS A 158 3.68 15.75 -28.59
CA LYS A 158 3.17 17.10 -28.84
C LYS A 158 1.65 17.03 -28.95
N PRO A 159 0.89 17.83 -28.19
CA PRO A 159 -0.56 17.75 -28.16
C PRO A 159 -1.07 18.04 -29.61
N LYS A 160 -1.80 17.07 -30.16
CA LYS A 160 -2.52 17.30 -31.42
C LYS A 160 -3.58 18.37 -31.12
N LYS A 161 -3.64 19.43 -31.94
CA LYS A 161 -4.50 20.63 -31.78
C LYS A 161 -6.02 20.33 -31.62
N SER A 162 -6.47 19.11 -31.79
CA SER A 162 -7.87 18.68 -31.72
C SER A 162 -8.21 17.74 -30.55
N ALA A 163 -7.26 17.41 -29.69
CA ALA A 163 -7.56 16.53 -28.54
C ALA A 163 -8.22 17.37 -27.46
N GLY A 164 -9.43 17.00 -27.05
CA GLY A 164 -10.08 17.54 -25.88
C GLY A 164 -9.17 17.41 -24.63
N ARG A 165 -9.41 18.24 -23.65
CA ARG A 165 -8.62 18.24 -22.41
C ARG A 165 -8.99 17.00 -21.59
N TYR A 166 -8.21 15.94 -21.70
CA TYR A 166 -8.38 14.75 -20.86
C TYR A 166 -7.80 15.03 -19.47
N THR A 167 -8.54 14.65 -18.45
CA THR A 167 -8.17 14.84 -17.03
C THR A 167 -7.79 13.55 -16.33
N GLY A 168 -7.89 12.41 -17.03
CA GLY A 168 -7.57 11.11 -16.45
C GLY A 168 -7.49 10.01 -17.50
N LEU A 169 -6.91 8.89 -17.09
CA LEU A 169 -6.82 7.64 -17.84
C LEU A 169 -7.52 6.55 -17.04
N VAL A 170 -8.45 5.84 -17.66
CA VAL A 170 -9.08 4.65 -17.10
C VAL A 170 -8.58 3.43 -17.88
N ILE A 171 -8.03 2.47 -17.16
CA ILE A 171 -7.57 1.19 -17.72
C ILE A 171 -8.43 0.08 -17.12
N ASP A 172 -9.23 -0.57 -17.96
CA ASP A 172 -9.99 -1.74 -17.55
C ASP A 172 -9.09 -2.99 -17.61
N ALA A 173 -8.72 -3.47 -16.44
CA ALA A 173 -7.82 -4.61 -16.28
C ALA A 173 -8.48 -5.77 -15.50
N ARG A 174 -9.80 -5.83 -15.46
CA ARG A 174 -10.58 -6.80 -14.67
C ARG A 174 -10.27 -8.27 -14.96
N HIS A 175 -9.69 -8.57 -16.11
CA HIS A 175 -9.33 -9.93 -16.51
C HIS A 175 -7.83 -10.25 -16.35
N LEU A 176 -7.06 -9.33 -15.76
CA LEU A 176 -5.63 -9.50 -15.56
C LEU A 176 -5.31 -9.72 -14.08
N PRO A 177 -4.34 -10.58 -13.75
CA PRO A 177 -3.90 -10.82 -12.37
C PRO A 177 -3.04 -9.64 -11.89
N LEU A 178 -3.63 -8.47 -11.73
CA LEU A 178 -2.92 -7.27 -11.27
C LEU A 178 -2.88 -7.19 -9.76
N VAL A 179 -1.71 -6.83 -9.24
CA VAL A 179 -1.53 -6.48 -7.84
C VAL A 179 -1.49 -4.95 -7.73
N PRO A 180 -2.35 -4.33 -6.90
CA PRO A 180 -2.35 -2.89 -6.71
C PRO A 180 -0.99 -2.38 -6.22
N SER A 181 -0.55 -1.22 -6.73
CA SER A 181 0.69 -0.55 -6.35
C SER A 181 0.49 0.96 -6.29
N MET A 182 1.38 1.67 -5.58
CA MET A 182 1.31 3.14 -5.46
C MET A 182 1.60 3.84 -6.79
N SER A 183 2.47 3.25 -7.60
CA SER A 183 2.83 3.75 -8.93
C SER A 183 2.79 2.59 -9.91
N PHE A 184 2.17 2.81 -11.07
CA PHE A 184 2.17 1.81 -12.14
C PHE A 184 2.68 2.43 -13.43
N ARG A 185 3.15 1.57 -14.33
CA ARG A 185 3.56 1.94 -15.68
C ARG A 185 2.79 1.12 -16.69
N VAL A 186 2.36 1.75 -17.75
CA VAL A 186 1.85 1.06 -18.95
C VAL A 186 2.96 1.08 -19.98
N LEU A 187 3.30 -0.08 -20.48
CA LEU A 187 4.33 -0.27 -21.47
C LEU A 187 3.67 -0.73 -22.78
N ASP A 188 4.24 -0.35 -23.91
CA ASP A 188 3.86 -0.93 -25.20
C ASP A 188 4.52 -2.33 -25.39
N GLU A 189 4.22 -3.00 -26.49
CA GLU A 189 4.74 -4.33 -26.81
C GLU A 189 6.28 -4.38 -26.90
N SER A 190 6.92 -3.25 -27.11
CA SER A 190 8.38 -3.11 -27.15
C SER A 190 8.99 -2.83 -25.77
N GLY A 191 8.16 -2.73 -24.72
CA GLY A 191 8.59 -2.39 -23.36
C GLY A 191 8.79 -0.88 -23.14
N LYS A 192 8.38 -0.03 -24.09
CA LYS A 192 8.48 1.43 -23.96
C LYS A 192 7.34 1.98 -23.11
N PRO A 193 7.62 2.86 -22.13
CA PRO A 193 6.58 3.49 -21.32
C PRO A 193 5.65 4.36 -22.17
N VAL A 194 4.34 4.11 -22.07
CA VAL A 194 3.28 4.93 -22.67
C VAL A 194 2.48 5.70 -21.63
N TYR A 195 2.55 5.27 -20.35
CA TYR A 195 1.97 5.97 -19.21
C TYR A 195 2.71 5.60 -17.92
N GLY A 196 2.78 6.54 -16.97
CA GLY A 196 3.41 6.36 -15.66
C GLY A 196 3.56 7.69 -14.92
N MET A 197 4.39 7.75 -13.89
CA MET A 197 4.56 8.92 -13.02
C MET A 197 4.96 10.22 -13.75
N ALA A 198 5.61 10.12 -14.90
CA ALA A 198 5.95 11.30 -15.73
C ALA A 198 4.72 12.04 -16.29
N PHE A 199 3.55 11.40 -16.26
CA PHE A 199 2.27 11.94 -16.77
C PHE A 199 1.31 12.37 -15.69
N VAL A 200 1.64 12.05 -14.44
CA VAL A 200 0.75 12.27 -13.30
C VAL A 200 1.00 13.66 -12.74
N ASP A 201 -0.08 14.40 -12.54
CA ASP A 201 -0.05 15.62 -11.74
C ASP A 201 0.30 15.24 -10.29
N GLN A 202 1.43 15.74 -9.80
CA GLN A 202 1.95 15.36 -8.48
C GLN A 202 1.01 15.77 -7.36
N ASP A 203 0.34 16.91 -7.46
CA ASP A 203 -0.59 17.38 -6.43
C ASP A 203 -1.79 16.43 -6.33
N ARG A 204 -2.27 15.90 -7.46
CA ARG A 204 -3.35 14.90 -7.48
C ARG A 204 -2.91 13.52 -7.03
N PHE A 205 -1.65 13.16 -7.25
CA PHE A 205 -1.10 11.90 -6.77
C PHE A 205 -1.02 11.85 -5.24
N LEU A 206 -0.82 13.00 -4.59
CA LEU A 206 -0.70 13.11 -3.16
C LEU A 206 -2.06 13.12 -2.43
N GLN A 207 -3.16 13.34 -3.13
CA GLN A 207 -4.53 13.30 -2.59
C GLN A 207 -5.06 11.87 -2.50
#